data_e3fb3afb69fb1e83302084cb0c06b80c
#
_entry.id   e3fb3afb69fb1e83302084cb0c06b80c
#
_cell.length_a   1.000
_cell.length_b   1.000
_cell.length_c   1.000
_cell.angle_alpha   90.00
_cell.angle_beta   90.00
_cell.angle_gamma   90.00
#
_symmetry.space_group_name_H-M   'P 1'
#
loop_
_entity.id
_entity.type
_entity.pdbx_description
1 polymer ?
#
loop_
_entity_poly.entity_id
_entity_poly.type
_entity_poly.pdbx_seq_one_letter_code
_entity_poly.pdbx_strand_id
1 'polypeptide(L)'
;MNASTFKGGKQPVGEDFFQTPEWAIEVILPYVKSGSRILEPTYGLGAIAKVLEKHGCEVVGADKFPKKDTDVKELDFLNIQKEDEIHQGIDMIVFNPPFSDKTRFLKKAMELGLPFLMLCPMTLLETEKRYNLIKENGLSIILIPKRVNYLRGADNEMGKVWFASSWFLGNHPDFKHQILF
;
A
#
# COMPACT_ATOMS: atom_id res chain seq x y z
N MET A 1 -9.49 -23.14 -12.74
CA MET A 1 -8.93 -22.74 -11.45
C MET A 1 -10.02 -22.04 -10.67
N ASN A 2 -10.49 -22.64 -9.60
CA ASN A 2 -11.72 -22.25 -8.93
C ASN A 2 -11.55 -20.97 -8.14
N ALA A 3 -12.32 -19.94 -8.49
CA ALA A 3 -12.53 -18.78 -7.64
C ALA A 3 -13.26 -19.26 -6.36
N SER A 4 -12.57 -19.30 -5.24
CA SER A 4 -13.19 -19.61 -3.96
C SER A 4 -14.04 -18.41 -3.54
N THR A 5 -15.33 -18.63 -3.48
CA THR A 5 -16.32 -17.71 -2.93
C THR A 5 -16.13 -17.65 -1.43
N PHE A 6 -15.55 -16.56 -0.93
CA PHE A 6 -15.45 -16.34 0.51
C PHE A 6 -16.79 -15.88 1.07
N LYS A 7 -17.44 -16.71 1.86
CA LYS A 7 -18.55 -16.35 2.73
C LYS A 7 -18.00 -16.09 4.14
N GLY A 8 -18.15 -14.83 4.61
CA GLY A 8 -18.04 -14.48 6.04
C GLY A 8 -16.65 -14.22 6.59
N GLY A 9 -16.29 -12.96 6.76
CA GLY A 9 -15.56 -12.35 7.88
C GLY A 9 -14.22 -12.92 8.37
N LYS A 10 -13.51 -13.76 7.60
CA LYS A 10 -12.14 -14.18 7.91
C LYS A 10 -11.24 -13.72 6.78
N GLN A 11 -10.25 -12.87 7.11
CA GLN A 11 -9.16 -12.63 6.18
C GLN A 11 -8.59 -14.00 5.76
N PRO A 12 -8.31 -14.19 4.47
CA PRO A 12 -7.53 -15.35 4.08
C PRO A 12 -6.17 -15.22 4.77
N VAL A 13 -5.90 -16.06 5.75
CA VAL A 13 -4.55 -16.33 6.24
C VAL A 13 -3.88 -17.09 5.10
N GLY A 14 -3.47 -16.36 4.07
CA GLY A 14 -2.92 -16.93 2.85
C GLY A 14 -1.60 -16.27 2.50
N GLU A 15 -0.97 -16.73 1.44
CA GLU A 15 0.36 -16.35 0.97
C GLU A 15 0.56 -14.83 0.73
N ASP A 16 -0.51 -14.02 0.68
CA ASP A 16 -0.49 -12.57 0.39
C ASP A 16 -0.68 -11.66 1.62
N PHE A 17 -0.69 -12.21 2.85
CA PHE A 17 -0.73 -11.38 4.05
C PHE A 17 0.69 -11.09 4.55
N PHE A 18 1.16 -9.86 4.32
CA PHE A 18 2.49 -9.39 4.65
C PHE A 18 2.43 -8.17 5.57
N GLN A 19 2.67 -8.36 6.87
CA GLN A 19 2.78 -7.24 7.78
C GLN A 19 4.15 -6.55 7.62
N THR A 20 4.10 -5.24 7.36
CA THR A 20 5.29 -4.42 7.13
C THR A 20 6.00 -4.13 8.45
N PRO A 21 7.30 -4.43 8.59
CA PRO A 21 8.05 -4.07 9.80
C PRO A 21 8.26 -2.55 9.90
N GLU A 22 8.24 -2.01 11.13
CA GLU A 22 8.30 -0.57 11.43
C GLU A 22 9.46 0.13 10.70
N TRP A 23 10.67 -0.42 10.77
CA TRP A 23 11.85 0.17 10.12
C TRP A 23 11.71 0.35 8.59
N ALA A 24 10.91 -0.49 7.92
CA ALA A 24 10.66 -0.36 6.48
C ALA A 24 9.64 0.72 6.15
N ILE A 25 8.78 1.08 7.13
CA ILE A 25 7.85 2.20 7.02
C ILE A 25 8.58 3.52 7.33
N GLU A 26 9.48 3.54 8.30
CA GLU A 26 10.27 4.73 8.66
C GLU A 26 11.05 5.32 7.47
N VAL A 27 11.40 4.50 6.47
CA VAL A 27 12.07 4.95 5.24
C VAL A 27 11.27 6.01 4.46
N ILE A 28 9.95 6.00 4.57
CA ILE A 28 9.09 6.95 3.85
C ILE A 28 8.77 8.23 4.62
N LEU A 29 9.08 8.32 5.91
CA LEU A 29 8.73 9.49 6.72
C LEU A 29 9.26 10.83 6.16
N PRO A 30 10.45 10.90 5.53
CA PRO A 30 10.91 12.13 4.86
C PRO A 30 10.03 12.60 3.70
N TYR A 31 9.16 11.72 3.17
CA TYR A 31 8.25 12.00 2.04
C TYR A 31 6.80 12.20 2.50
N VAL A 32 6.54 12.13 3.80
CA VAL A 32 5.21 12.29 4.39
C VAL A 32 5.24 13.51 5.33
N LYS A 33 4.43 14.51 5.03
CA LYS A 33 4.35 15.71 5.86
C LYS A 33 3.58 15.40 7.14
N SER A 34 4.16 15.73 8.30
CA SER A 34 3.43 15.67 9.57
C SER A 34 2.18 16.57 9.54
N GLY A 35 1.09 16.10 10.12
CA GLY A 35 -0.21 16.75 10.05
C GLY A 35 -1.05 16.37 8.82
N SER A 36 -0.49 15.59 7.87
CA SER A 36 -1.26 15.10 6.74
C SER A 36 -2.33 14.08 7.15
N ARG A 37 -3.44 14.08 6.40
CA ARG A 37 -4.49 13.08 6.49
C ARG A 37 -4.27 11.99 5.45
N ILE A 38 -3.98 10.78 5.92
CA ILE A 38 -3.52 9.65 5.11
C ILE A 38 -4.61 8.59 5.01
N LEU A 39 -4.89 8.11 3.80
CA LEU A 39 -5.71 6.90 3.60
C LEU A 39 -4.78 5.67 3.58
N GLU A 40 -5.01 4.71 4.48
CA GLU A 40 -4.43 3.36 4.43
C GLU A 40 -5.51 2.34 4.04
N PRO A 41 -5.66 2.01 2.74
CA PRO A 41 -6.77 1.19 2.25
C PRO A 41 -6.52 -0.32 2.30
N THR A 42 -5.40 -0.75 2.88
CA THR A 42 -5.03 -2.16 3.10
C THR A 42 -4.50 -2.33 4.52
N TYR A 43 -5.34 -1.91 5.46
CA TYR A 43 -4.94 -1.67 6.86
C TYR A 43 -4.34 -2.89 7.57
N GLY A 44 -4.89 -4.09 7.34
CA GLY A 44 -4.42 -5.32 7.97
C GLY A 44 -4.44 -5.23 9.50
N LEU A 45 -3.25 -5.17 10.11
CA LEU A 45 -3.05 -5.00 11.57
C LEU A 45 -2.66 -3.56 11.95
N GLY A 46 -2.72 -2.62 11.02
CA GLY A 46 -2.40 -1.21 11.24
C GLY A 46 -0.90 -0.93 11.46
N ALA A 47 -0.02 -1.72 10.86
CA ALA A 47 1.41 -1.51 11.02
C ALA A 47 1.86 -0.16 10.43
N ILE A 48 1.35 0.20 9.25
CA ILE A 48 1.64 1.47 8.60
C ILE A 48 1.00 2.61 9.37
N ALA A 49 -0.28 2.50 9.74
CA ALA A 49 -1.01 3.51 10.51
C ALA A 49 -0.26 3.90 11.78
N LYS A 50 0.15 2.93 12.60
CA LYS A 50 0.87 3.17 13.86
C LYS A 50 2.13 4.01 13.70
N VAL A 51 2.89 3.80 12.61
CA VAL A 51 4.12 4.58 12.36
C VAL A 51 3.77 5.99 11.89
N LEU A 52 2.78 6.12 11.01
CA LEU A 52 2.34 7.42 10.50
C LEU A 52 1.69 8.27 11.59
N GLU A 53 0.90 7.68 12.49
CA GLU A 53 0.31 8.36 13.64
C GLU A 53 1.37 8.86 14.61
N LYS A 54 2.41 8.04 14.91
CA LYS A 54 3.59 8.50 15.68
C LYS A 54 4.33 9.64 15.00
N HIS A 55 4.30 9.72 13.67
CA HIS A 55 4.88 10.82 12.90
C HIS A 55 4.00 12.07 12.91
N GLY A 56 2.80 12.01 13.49
CA GLY A 56 1.88 13.13 13.65
C GLY A 56 0.86 13.24 12.51
N CYS A 57 0.61 12.16 11.76
CA CYS A 57 -0.44 12.10 10.74
C CYS A 57 -1.78 11.65 11.33
N GLU A 58 -2.88 12.07 10.69
CA GLU A 58 -4.20 11.47 10.87
C GLU A 58 -4.35 10.31 9.89
N VAL A 59 -4.62 9.09 10.35
CA VAL A 59 -4.78 7.94 9.46
C VAL A 59 -6.23 7.49 9.38
N VAL A 60 -6.78 7.48 8.16
CA VAL A 60 -8.07 6.91 7.82
C VAL A 60 -7.84 5.48 7.36
N GLY A 61 -8.12 4.51 8.22
CA GLY A 61 -7.95 3.10 7.92
C GLY A 61 -9.14 2.53 7.14
N ALA A 62 -8.86 1.78 6.08
CA ALA A 62 -9.85 0.96 5.40
C ALA A 62 -9.24 -0.40 5.05
N ASP A 63 -10.07 -1.43 4.98
CA ASP A 63 -9.67 -2.76 4.55
C ASP A 63 -10.85 -3.48 3.93
N LYS A 64 -10.60 -4.31 2.94
CA LYS A 64 -11.65 -5.13 2.34
C LYS A 64 -12.20 -6.19 3.32
N PHE A 65 -11.36 -6.60 4.28
CA PHE A 65 -11.66 -7.60 5.30
C PHE A 65 -11.16 -7.15 6.67
N PRO A 66 -11.78 -6.10 7.27
CA PRO A 66 -11.30 -5.53 8.53
C PRO A 66 -11.37 -6.55 9.66
N LYS A 67 -10.46 -6.45 10.61
CA LYS A 67 -10.47 -7.29 11.83
C LYS A 67 -11.51 -6.78 12.80
N LYS A 68 -12.14 -7.70 13.56
CA LYS A 68 -13.26 -7.41 14.45
C LYS A 68 -12.98 -6.35 15.52
N ASP A 69 -11.74 -6.17 15.92
CA ASP A 69 -11.33 -5.28 17.03
C ASP A 69 -10.67 -3.99 16.51
N THR A 70 -10.88 -3.65 15.24
CA THR A 70 -10.33 -2.42 14.64
C THR A 70 -11.47 -1.48 14.23
N ASP A 71 -11.33 -0.19 14.54
CA ASP A 71 -12.21 0.88 14.03
C ASP A 71 -11.82 1.24 12.59
N VAL A 72 -11.90 0.25 11.70
CA VAL A 72 -11.47 0.31 10.30
C VAL A 72 -12.69 0.12 9.40
N LYS A 73 -12.85 1.00 8.43
CA LYS A 73 -13.96 0.94 7.49
C LYS A 73 -13.82 -0.28 6.57
N GLU A 74 -14.88 -1.10 6.47
CA GLU A 74 -14.93 -2.16 5.46
C GLU A 74 -15.08 -1.53 4.07
N LEU A 75 -14.04 -1.64 3.25
CA LEU A 75 -14.01 -1.01 1.93
C LEU A 75 -13.02 -1.71 1.01
N ASP A 76 -13.45 -2.01 -0.22
CA ASP A 76 -12.55 -2.46 -1.28
C ASP A 76 -11.93 -1.25 -1.99
N PHE A 77 -10.62 -1.05 -1.82
CA PHE A 77 -9.85 0.04 -2.46
C PHE A 77 -10.07 0.13 -3.98
N LEU A 78 -10.23 -1.02 -4.63
CA LEU A 78 -10.42 -1.07 -6.09
C LEU A 78 -11.76 -0.48 -6.56
N ASN A 79 -12.71 -0.31 -5.63
CA ASN A 79 -14.02 0.26 -5.91
C ASN A 79 -14.14 1.75 -5.54
N ILE A 80 -13.14 2.35 -4.85
CA ILE A 80 -13.16 3.77 -4.47
C ILE A 80 -13.19 4.64 -5.73
N GLN A 81 -14.01 5.71 -5.67
CA GLN A 81 -14.06 6.77 -6.67
C GLN A 81 -13.57 8.09 -6.06
N LYS A 82 -13.22 9.07 -6.91
CA LYS A 82 -12.77 10.41 -6.46
C LYS A 82 -13.86 11.18 -5.69
N GLU A 83 -15.10 10.87 -6.01
CA GLU A 83 -16.30 11.50 -5.42
C GLU A 83 -16.68 10.89 -4.07
N ASP A 84 -16.12 9.74 -3.71
CA ASP A 84 -16.46 9.07 -2.46
C ASP A 84 -15.99 9.88 -1.25
N GLU A 85 -16.81 9.87 -0.19
CA GLU A 85 -16.54 10.58 1.06
C GLU A 85 -15.16 10.23 1.66
N ILE A 86 -14.75 8.97 1.57
CA ILE A 86 -13.46 8.52 2.09
C ILE A 86 -12.27 9.17 1.38
N HIS A 87 -12.45 9.65 0.14
CA HIS A 87 -11.42 10.32 -0.64
C HIS A 87 -11.31 11.81 -0.28
N GLN A 88 -12.36 12.39 0.33
CA GLN A 88 -12.41 13.82 0.61
C GLN A 88 -11.46 14.20 1.74
N GLY A 89 -10.65 15.22 1.51
CA GLY A 89 -9.69 15.73 2.48
C GLY A 89 -8.50 14.80 2.75
N ILE A 90 -8.29 13.78 1.94
CA ILE A 90 -7.07 12.96 1.99
C ILE A 90 -5.93 13.66 1.26
N ASP A 91 -4.78 13.78 1.91
CA ASP A 91 -3.58 14.37 1.34
C ASP A 91 -2.72 13.33 0.58
N MET A 92 -2.73 12.07 1.04
CA MET A 92 -1.91 11.01 0.47
C MET A 92 -2.50 9.63 0.77
N ILE A 93 -2.20 8.66 -0.10
CA ILE A 93 -2.53 7.24 0.11
C ILE A 93 -1.23 6.48 0.41
N VAL A 94 -1.18 5.73 1.52
CA VAL A 94 -0.01 4.90 1.89
C VAL A 94 -0.48 3.47 2.15
N PHE A 95 0.11 2.50 1.44
CA PHE A 95 -0.43 1.14 1.49
C PHE A 95 0.58 0.05 1.09
N ASN A 96 0.30 -1.17 1.56
CA ASN A 96 0.97 -2.41 1.16
C ASN A 96 -0.08 -3.38 0.59
N PRO A 97 -0.30 -3.40 -0.74
CA PRO A 97 -1.36 -4.20 -1.35
C PRO A 97 -1.04 -5.69 -1.36
N PRO A 98 -2.04 -6.57 -1.56
CA PRO A 98 -1.80 -7.95 -1.95
C PRO A 98 -0.92 -8.00 -3.21
N PHE A 99 0.22 -8.70 -3.14
CA PHE A 99 1.20 -8.68 -4.24
C PHE A 99 0.72 -9.41 -5.50
N SER A 100 -0.21 -10.33 -5.37
CA SER A 100 -0.88 -10.98 -6.50
C SER A 100 -1.69 -9.99 -7.34
N ASP A 101 -2.22 -8.94 -6.75
CA ASP A 101 -3.09 -7.94 -7.41
C ASP A 101 -2.44 -6.54 -7.61
N LYS A 102 -1.12 -6.46 -7.42
CA LYS A 102 -0.35 -5.19 -7.45
C LYS A 102 -0.62 -4.29 -8.65
N THR A 103 -0.91 -4.88 -9.82
CA THR A 103 -1.19 -4.11 -11.05
C THR A 103 -2.49 -3.33 -10.95
N ARG A 104 -3.56 -3.94 -10.40
CA ARG A 104 -4.86 -3.28 -10.24
C ARG A 104 -4.78 -2.19 -9.18
N PHE A 105 -4.07 -2.46 -8.09
CA PHE A 105 -3.84 -1.47 -7.03
C PHE A 105 -3.03 -0.26 -7.52
N LEU A 106 -1.95 -0.48 -8.27
CA LEU A 106 -1.17 0.61 -8.86
C LEU A 106 -2.03 1.46 -9.79
N LYS A 107 -2.79 0.83 -10.70
CA LYS A 107 -3.69 1.52 -11.62
C LYS A 107 -4.71 2.37 -10.86
N LYS A 108 -5.36 1.80 -9.84
CA LYS A 108 -6.34 2.50 -9.02
C LYS A 108 -5.73 3.71 -8.29
N ALA A 109 -4.54 3.57 -7.69
CA ALA A 109 -3.86 4.68 -7.02
C ALA A 109 -3.54 5.84 -8.00
N MET A 110 -3.09 5.51 -9.22
CA MET A 110 -2.87 6.50 -10.27
C MET A 110 -4.18 7.19 -10.69
N GLU A 111 -5.27 6.44 -10.88
CA GLU A 111 -6.59 6.96 -11.26
C GLU A 111 -7.18 7.90 -10.22
N LEU A 112 -6.97 7.66 -8.93
CA LEU A 112 -7.46 8.52 -7.86
C LEU A 112 -6.78 9.90 -7.87
N GLY A 113 -5.57 10.01 -8.41
CA GLY A 113 -4.87 11.27 -8.62
C GLY A 113 -4.23 11.88 -7.38
N LEU A 114 -4.41 11.30 -6.19
CA LEU A 114 -3.70 11.72 -4.97
C LEU A 114 -2.25 11.22 -4.98
N PRO A 115 -1.33 11.94 -4.32
CA PRO A 115 -0.02 11.39 -3.99
C PRO A 115 -0.17 10.04 -3.32
N PHE A 116 0.67 9.07 -3.70
CA PHE A 116 0.61 7.76 -3.06
C PHE A 116 1.99 7.15 -2.84
N LEU A 117 2.10 6.34 -1.78
CA LEU A 117 3.23 5.48 -1.47
C LEU A 117 2.75 4.03 -1.39
N MET A 118 3.24 3.21 -2.31
CA MET A 118 2.89 1.81 -2.42
C MET A 118 4.11 0.94 -2.13
N LEU A 119 4.06 0.12 -1.08
CA LEU A 119 5.10 -0.90 -0.84
C LEU A 119 4.83 -2.11 -1.72
N CYS A 120 5.82 -2.49 -2.52
CA CYS A 120 5.65 -3.60 -3.45
C CYS A 120 6.98 -4.28 -3.78
N PRO A 121 6.98 -5.56 -4.16
CA PRO A 121 8.14 -6.21 -4.76
C PRO A 121 8.62 -5.48 -6.01
N MET A 122 9.94 -5.47 -6.23
CA MET A 122 10.57 -4.91 -7.45
C MET A 122 10.06 -5.57 -8.74
N THR A 123 9.48 -6.75 -8.64
CA THR A 123 8.74 -7.40 -9.75
C THR A 123 7.56 -6.59 -10.28
N LEU A 124 7.21 -5.47 -9.60
CA LEU A 124 6.27 -4.48 -10.15
C LEU A 124 6.72 -3.97 -11.52
N LEU A 125 8.01 -3.91 -11.78
CA LEU A 125 8.59 -3.35 -13.00
C LEU A 125 8.71 -4.35 -14.18
N GLU A 126 8.39 -5.63 -13.98
CA GLU A 126 8.74 -6.71 -14.91
C GLU A 126 7.78 -6.93 -16.09
N THR A 127 6.65 -6.25 -16.20
CA THR A 127 5.68 -6.53 -17.29
C THR A 127 5.44 -5.32 -18.18
N GLU A 128 5.25 -5.57 -19.47
CA GLU A 128 4.91 -4.57 -20.47
C GLU A 128 3.68 -3.73 -20.07
N LYS A 129 2.63 -4.36 -19.54
CA LYS A 129 1.43 -3.67 -19.07
C LYS A 129 1.75 -2.61 -18.00
N ARG A 130 2.61 -2.95 -17.03
CA ARG A 130 3.03 -2.02 -15.98
C ARG A 130 4.04 -1.00 -16.49
N TYR A 131 4.94 -1.40 -17.39
CA TYR A 131 5.84 -0.50 -18.08
C TYR A 131 5.06 0.65 -18.75
N ASN A 132 4.05 0.33 -19.55
CA ASN A 132 3.23 1.33 -20.24
C ASN A 132 2.49 2.22 -19.22
N LEU A 133 1.89 1.64 -18.19
CA LEU A 133 1.20 2.39 -17.14
C LEU A 133 2.13 3.38 -16.43
N ILE A 134 3.36 2.96 -16.10
CA ILE A 134 4.36 3.79 -15.43
C ILE A 134 4.90 4.87 -16.38
N LYS A 135 5.12 4.53 -17.64
CA LYS A 135 5.58 5.48 -18.66
C LYS A 135 4.59 6.63 -18.89
N GLU A 136 3.28 6.32 -18.87
CA GLU A 136 2.21 7.30 -19.06
C GLU A 136 2.01 8.22 -17.85
N ASN A 137 2.13 7.67 -16.62
CA ASN A 137 1.75 8.39 -15.40
C ASN A 137 2.96 8.86 -14.56
N GLY A 138 4.13 8.28 -14.81
CA GLY A 138 5.31 8.47 -14.00
C GLY A 138 5.28 7.72 -12.67
N LEU A 139 6.48 7.40 -12.17
CA LEU A 139 6.66 6.75 -10.87
C LEU A 139 8.09 7.05 -10.37
N SER A 140 8.25 7.22 -9.06
CA SER A 140 9.56 7.29 -8.41
C SER A 140 9.75 6.08 -7.51
N ILE A 141 11.00 5.68 -7.27
CA ILE A 141 11.34 4.54 -6.42
C ILE A 141 12.14 5.03 -5.22
N ILE A 142 11.67 4.71 -4.03
CA ILE A 142 12.39 4.91 -2.78
C ILE A 142 12.97 3.56 -2.38
N LEU A 143 14.28 3.43 -2.50
CA LEU A 143 14.98 2.19 -2.19
C LEU A 143 14.97 1.91 -0.69
N ILE A 144 14.70 0.67 -0.33
CA ILE A 144 14.79 0.18 1.03
C ILE A 144 16.19 -0.44 1.22
N PRO A 145 16.95 -0.06 2.27
CA PRO A 145 18.40 -0.37 2.37
C PRO A 145 18.71 -1.86 2.57
N LYS A 146 17.71 -2.66 2.91
CA LYS A 146 17.84 -4.10 3.11
C LYS A 146 16.54 -4.82 2.74
N ARG A 147 16.61 -6.14 2.52
CA ARG A 147 15.41 -6.94 2.21
C ARG A 147 14.38 -6.87 3.33
N VAL A 148 13.14 -6.60 2.97
CA VAL A 148 12.01 -6.61 3.90
C VAL A 148 11.61 -8.06 4.15
N ASN A 149 11.85 -8.55 5.36
CA ASN A 149 11.28 -9.80 5.82
C ASN A 149 9.96 -9.48 6.52
N TYR A 150 8.88 -9.86 5.87
CA TYR A 150 7.53 -9.58 6.38
C TYR A 150 7.17 -10.56 7.49
N LEU A 151 6.38 -10.09 8.45
CA LEU A 151 5.79 -10.96 9.44
C LEU A 151 4.59 -11.69 8.82
N ARG A 152 4.54 -13.00 8.95
CA ARG A 152 3.48 -13.86 8.40
C ARG A 152 2.65 -14.46 9.52
N GLY A 153 1.33 -14.55 9.28
CA GLY A 153 0.40 -15.21 10.17
C GLY A 153 0.14 -14.48 11.48
N ALA A 154 -0.67 -15.10 12.33
CA ALA A 154 -1.04 -14.59 13.66
C ALA A 154 0.13 -14.62 14.66
N ASP A 155 1.11 -15.49 14.45
CA ASP A 155 2.24 -15.74 15.35
C ASP A 155 3.45 -14.83 15.06
N ASN A 156 3.33 -13.89 14.11
CA ASN A 156 4.39 -12.96 13.72
C ASN A 156 5.73 -13.63 13.35
N GLU A 157 5.68 -14.82 12.77
CA GLU A 157 6.88 -15.48 12.28
C GLU A 157 7.49 -14.69 11.10
N MET A 158 8.79 -14.44 11.15
CA MET A 158 9.51 -13.79 10.05
C MET A 158 9.59 -14.71 8.83
N GLY A 159 8.75 -14.43 7.83
CA GLY A 159 8.82 -15.11 6.55
C GLY A 159 9.99 -14.62 5.72
N LYS A 160 10.97 -15.50 5.43
CA LYS A 160 11.99 -15.18 4.43
C LYS A 160 11.33 -15.06 3.06
N VAL A 161 11.41 -13.85 2.46
CA VAL A 161 10.96 -13.64 1.08
C VAL A 161 12.15 -13.71 0.13
N TRP A 162 11.93 -14.23 -1.08
CA TRP A 162 12.96 -14.34 -2.10
C TRP A 162 13.14 -13.08 -2.94
N PHE A 163 12.21 -12.11 -2.84
CA PHE A 163 12.19 -10.87 -3.62
C PHE A 163 12.63 -9.66 -2.79
N ALA A 164 13.15 -8.64 -3.47
CA ALA A 164 13.35 -7.31 -2.91
C ALA A 164 12.06 -6.49 -3.04
N SER A 165 11.79 -5.63 -2.06
CA SER A 165 10.70 -4.66 -2.09
C SER A 165 11.24 -3.24 -2.04
N SER A 166 10.46 -2.30 -2.57
CA SER A 166 10.71 -0.87 -2.49
C SER A 166 9.39 -0.13 -2.31
N TRP A 167 9.47 1.11 -1.87
CA TRP A 167 8.34 2.01 -1.93
C TRP A 167 8.28 2.69 -3.30
N PHE A 168 7.11 2.73 -3.86
CA PHE A 168 6.81 3.39 -5.14
C PHE A 168 5.96 4.61 -4.87
N LEU A 169 6.49 5.79 -5.26
CA LEU A 169 5.85 7.08 -5.08
C LEU A 169 5.27 7.56 -6.42
N GLY A 170 3.98 7.82 -6.47
CA GLY A 170 3.30 8.35 -7.64
C GLY A 170 2.46 9.57 -7.33
N ASN A 171 2.08 10.31 -8.36
CA ASN A 171 1.24 11.52 -8.34
C ASN A 171 1.74 12.62 -7.38
N HIS A 172 3.00 12.60 -6.94
CA HIS A 172 3.50 13.57 -5.96
C HIS A 172 3.98 14.85 -6.67
N PRO A 173 3.46 16.04 -6.29
CA PRO A 173 3.73 17.28 -7.02
C PRO A 173 5.20 17.73 -6.92
N ASP A 174 5.86 17.46 -5.79
CA ASP A 174 7.21 17.95 -5.50
C ASP A 174 8.32 17.01 -6.01
N PHE A 175 7.96 15.80 -6.44
CA PHE A 175 8.93 14.82 -6.92
C PHE A 175 8.76 14.57 -8.41
N LYS A 176 9.78 15.00 -9.19
CA LYS A 176 9.88 14.59 -10.59
C LYS A 176 10.17 13.10 -10.65
N HIS A 177 9.43 12.41 -11.52
CA HIS A 177 9.65 10.97 -11.74
C HIS A 177 11.09 10.70 -12.16
N GLN A 178 11.73 9.70 -11.53
CA GLN A 178 13.15 9.40 -11.72
C GLN A 178 13.38 8.00 -12.29
N ILE A 179 12.43 7.47 -13.06
CA ILE A 179 12.65 6.27 -13.85
C ILE A 179 12.88 6.71 -15.30
N LEU A 180 14.05 6.36 -15.84
CA LEU A 180 14.37 6.57 -17.26
C LEU A 180 13.85 5.38 -18.07
N PHE A 181 13.34 5.64 -19.26
CA PHE A 181 12.76 4.66 -20.19
C PHE A 181 13.55 4.56 -21.48
#